data_6337f4f52bb8c1cadadccacd11e2cb90
#
_entry.id   6337f4f52bb8c1cadadccacd11e2cb90
#
_cell.length_a   1.000
_cell.length_b   1.000
_cell.length_c   1.000
_cell.angle_alpha   90.00
_cell.angle_beta   90.00
_cell.angle_gamma   90.00
#
_symmetry.space_group_name_H-M   'P 1'
#
loop_
_entity.id
_entity.type
_entity.pdbx_description
1 polymer ?
#
loop_
_entity_poly.entity_id
_entity_poly.type
_entity_poly.pdbx_seq_one_letter_code
_entity_poly.pdbx_strand_id
1 'polypeptide(L)'
;MGQRRKRREGSERRKQRNLKPLRQDKQKMITKMLFAALLLFGLSAINGYASEKKKEPNCTVVIAADLHFDMPPETDQYHHVLAINALGERMRLDGVILAGDLFDKSDPRILDLYRQRWERGAGYMQIHYDTYPTFGNHDISPENGRPEQNRIGMEFNLHYLDSILLDLKNAGRIKNIHRSSHSYSFDIGGVHFVCGQLAAGDTTYCESNMQWIADDLRKYAADGRPVVYVQHYGFDKWALEWWTEEQRTQLFDILEQYNLAAFFVGHTHEASIQHYRGHKIHQVNNAWRDSDGNASFDVLTIKGKKVSVDTYEVIDGNGNFQKVEKK
;
A
#
# COMPACT_ATOMS: atom_id res chain seq x y z
N MET A 1 -22.56 -56.78 -77.43
CA MET A 1 -21.95 -55.76 -76.61
C MET A 1 -22.45 -55.73 -75.13
N GLY A 2 -23.30 -56.64 -74.68
CA GLY A 2 -23.97 -56.57 -73.37
C GLY A 2 -23.31 -57.33 -72.21
N GLN A 3 -22.41 -58.28 -72.41
CA GLN A 3 -21.89 -59.13 -71.32
C GLN A 3 -20.59 -58.61 -70.66
N ARG A 4 -19.83 -57.72 -71.32
CA ARG A 4 -18.60 -57.19 -70.75
C ARG A 4 -18.84 -56.04 -69.72
N ARG A 5 -19.97 -55.34 -69.76
CA ARG A 5 -20.32 -54.27 -68.88
C ARG A 5 -20.74 -54.74 -67.45
N LYS A 6 -21.50 -55.88 -67.40
CA LYS A 6 -21.96 -56.42 -66.07
C LYS A 6 -20.84 -57.00 -65.18
N ARG A 7 -19.73 -57.49 -65.79
CA ARG A 7 -18.60 -58.03 -65.02
C ARG A 7 -17.72 -56.96 -64.39
N ARG A 8 -17.64 -55.76 -64.97
CA ARG A 8 -16.86 -54.64 -64.37
C ARG A 8 -17.58 -54.01 -63.17
N GLU A 9 -18.89 -53.81 -63.20
CA GLU A 9 -19.66 -53.26 -62.09
C GLU A 9 -19.69 -54.20 -60.88
N GLY A 10 -19.72 -55.48 -61.02
CA GLY A 10 -19.64 -56.44 -59.91
C GLY A 10 -18.30 -56.46 -59.17
N SER A 11 -17.20 -56.21 -59.89
CA SER A 11 -15.84 -56.15 -59.31
C SER A 11 -15.60 -54.92 -58.53
N GLU A 12 -16.12 -53.78 -58.96
CA GLU A 12 -15.98 -52.49 -58.21
C GLU A 12 -16.85 -52.46 -56.93
N ARG A 13 -18.06 -53.00 -56.96
CA ARG A 13 -18.91 -53.12 -55.80
C ARG A 13 -18.33 -54.04 -54.72
N ARG A 14 -17.60 -55.08 -55.06
CA ARG A 14 -16.95 -56.02 -54.16
C ARG A 14 -15.72 -55.38 -53.52
N LYS A 15 -14.95 -54.54 -54.24
CA LYS A 15 -13.82 -53.78 -53.69
C LYS A 15 -14.26 -52.64 -52.69
N GLN A 16 -15.41 -52.02 -53.01
CA GLN A 16 -15.95 -50.97 -52.09
C GLN A 16 -16.54 -51.54 -50.78
N ARG A 17 -17.09 -52.77 -50.79
CA ARG A 17 -17.62 -53.43 -49.58
C ARG A 17 -16.53 -53.83 -48.59
N ASN A 18 -15.33 -54.18 -49.00
CA ASN A 18 -14.24 -54.61 -48.16
C ASN A 18 -13.41 -53.43 -47.62
N LEU A 19 -13.58 -52.23 -48.16
CA LEU A 19 -12.86 -51.00 -47.66
C LEU A 19 -13.61 -50.23 -46.59
N LYS A 20 -14.93 -50.43 -46.41
CA LYS A 20 -15.74 -49.76 -45.41
C LYS A 20 -15.40 -50.13 -43.94
N PRO A 21 -15.23 -51.41 -43.58
CA PRO A 21 -14.89 -51.79 -42.22
C PRO A 21 -13.48 -51.30 -41.80
N LEU A 22 -12.49 -51.39 -42.70
CA LEU A 22 -11.11 -50.90 -42.39
C LEU A 22 -11.01 -49.36 -42.15
N ARG A 23 -11.86 -48.60 -42.85
CA ARG A 23 -11.91 -47.13 -42.57
C ARG A 23 -12.57 -46.81 -41.25
N GLN A 24 -13.63 -47.50 -40.85
CA GLN A 24 -14.32 -47.29 -39.58
C GLN A 24 -13.43 -47.67 -38.39
N ASP A 25 -12.67 -48.76 -38.47
CA ASP A 25 -11.76 -49.17 -37.40
C ASP A 25 -10.56 -48.24 -37.26
N LYS A 26 -9.99 -47.77 -38.38
CA LYS A 26 -8.94 -46.70 -38.30
C LYS A 26 -9.47 -45.40 -37.72
N GLN A 27 -10.68 -45.01 -38.06
CA GLN A 27 -11.28 -43.79 -37.51
C GLN A 27 -11.58 -43.90 -36.00
N LYS A 28 -12.07 -45.07 -35.55
CA LYS A 28 -12.26 -45.36 -34.11
C LYS A 28 -10.94 -45.44 -33.35
N MET A 29 -9.88 -45.95 -33.98
CA MET A 29 -8.55 -46.01 -33.36
C MET A 29 -7.91 -44.60 -33.24
N ILE A 30 -8.04 -43.74 -34.26
CA ILE A 30 -7.58 -42.36 -34.25
C ILE A 30 -8.36 -41.56 -33.21
N THR A 31 -9.68 -41.74 -33.10
CA THR A 31 -10.50 -41.05 -32.07
C THR A 31 -10.10 -41.48 -30.65
N LYS A 32 -9.83 -42.77 -30.43
CA LYS A 32 -9.34 -43.27 -29.13
C LYS A 32 -7.95 -42.76 -28.80
N MET A 33 -7.04 -42.64 -29.76
CA MET A 33 -5.71 -42.06 -29.57
C MET A 33 -5.77 -40.55 -29.28
N LEU A 34 -6.64 -39.80 -29.95
CA LEU A 34 -6.87 -38.38 -29.67
C LEU A 34 -7.49 -38.17 -28.29
N PHE A 35 -8.42 -39.04 -27.87
CA PHE A 35 -9.00 -38.95 -26.52
C PHE A 35 -7.99 -39.34 -25.43
N ALA A 36 -7.12 -40.32 -25.65
CA ALA A 36 -6.04 -40.67 -24.75
C ALA A 36 -4.96 -39.57 -24.66
N ALA A 37 -4.64 -38.91 -25.79
CA ALA A 37 -3.72 -37.76 -25.81
C ALA A 37 -4.30 -36.55 -25.08
N LEU A 38 -5.59 -36.26 -25.27
CA LEU A 38 -6.29 -35.20 -24.54
C LEU A 38 -6.37 -35.45 -23.02
N LEU A 39 -6.54 -36.70 -22.60
CA LEU A 39 -6.51 -37.10 -21.18
C LEU A 39 -5.08 -36.98 -20.58
N LEU A 40 -4.06 -37.36 -21.35
CA LEU A 40 -2.66 -37.21 -20.90
C LEU A 40 -2.20 -35.77 -20.88
N PHE A 41 -2.60 -34.92 -21.81
CA PHE A 41 -2.35 -33.48 -21.79
C PHE A 41 -3.19 -32.77 -20.70
N GLY A 42 -4.41 -33.19 -20.45
CA GLY A 42 -5.25 -32.68 -19.37
C GLY A 42 -4.68 -32.99 -17.96
N LEU A 43 -4.16 -34.21 -17.78
CA LEU A 43 -3.52 -34.62 -16.51
C LEU A 43 -2.14 -33.96 -16.28
N SER A 44 -1.37 -33.68 -17.33
CA SER A 44 -0.11 -32.94 -17.19
C SER A 44 -0.35 -31.44 -16.95
N ALA A 45 -1.42 -30.84 -17.43
CA ALA A 45 -1.80 -29.46 -17.14
C ALA A 45 -2.31 -29.29 -15.69
N ILE A 46 -2.91 -30.32 -15.10
CA ILE A 46 -3.38 -30.28 -13.70
C ILE A 46 -2.22 -30.50 -12.71
N ASN A 47 -1.18 -31.24 -13.07
CA ASN A 47 0.00 -31.45 -12.22
C ASN A 47 1.05 -30.34 -12.33
N GLY A 48 0.91 -29.36 -13.22
CA GLY A 48 1.83 -28.22 -13.38
C GLY A 48 1.49 -27.00 -12.53
N TYR A 49 0.31 -26.94 -11.90
CA TYR A 49 0.04 -25.99 -10.82
C TYR A 49 0.57 -26.54 -9.50
N ALA A 50 1.89 -26.64 -9.38
CA ALA A 50 2.51 -26.56 -8.07
C ALA A 50 2.05 -25.20 -7.51
N SER A 51 1.14 -25.21 -6.55
CA SER A 51 0.78 -24.04 -5.75
C SER A 51 2.09 -23.51 -5.22
N GLU A 52 2.65 -22.43 -5.81
CA GLU A 52 3.70 -21.68 -5.17
C GLU A 52 3.17 -21.38 -3.78
N LYS A 53 3.82 -21.94 -2.75
CA LYS A 53 3.45 -21.65 -1.38
C LYS A 53 3.50 -20.15 -1.23
N LYS A 54 2.33 -19.50 -1.10
CA LYS A 54 2.21 -18.06 -0.92
C LYS A 54 3.15 -17.69 0.22
N LYS A 55 4.14 -16.86 -0.07
CA LYS A 55 5.13 -16.45 0.93
C LYS A 55 4.39 -15.77 2.08
N GLU A 56 4.58 -16.26 3.30
CA GLU A 56 3.97 -15.65 4.49
C GLU A 56 4.36 -14.18 4.60
N PRO A 57 3.42 -13.28 4.93
CA PRO A 57 3.72 -11.87 5.14
C PRO A 57 4.83 -11.69 6.17
N ASN A 58 5.82 -10.88 5.84
CA ASN A 58 6.93 -10.55 6.74
C ASN A 58 7.40 -9.12 6.46
N CYS A 59 6.94 -8.19 7.30
CA CYS A 59 7.13 -6.76 7.12
C CYS A 59 7.37 -6.09 8.48
N THR A 60 8.33 -5.18 8.55
CA THR A 60 8.54 -4.30 9.69
C THR A 60 8.73 -2.88 9.18
N VAL A 61 7.81 -1.98 9.49
CA VAL A 61 7.86 -0.59 9.05
C VAL A 61 7.70 0.36 10.23
N VAL A 62 8.34 1.52 10.14
CA VAL A 62 8.14 2.63 11.06
C VAL A 62 6.99 3.48 10.56
N ILE A 63 6.15 3.96 11.48
CA ILE A 63 5.14 4.99 11.22
C ILE A 63 5.50 6.20 12.08
N ALA A 64 5.82 7.32 11.45
CA ALA A 64 5.99 8.62 12.06
C ALA A 64 4.90 9.58 11.57
N ALA A 65 4.64 10.67 12.28
CA ALA A 65 3.62 11.63 11.91
C ALA A 65 4.02 13.04 12.37
N ASP A 66 3.34 14.04 11.85
CA ASP A 66 3.37 15.40 12.40
C ASP A 66 4.82 15.90 12.53
N LEU A 67 5.53 15.94 11.40
CA LEU A 67 6.92 16.37 11.35
C LEU A 67 7.06 17.87 11.59
N HIS A 68 6.12 18.66 11.07
CA HIS A 68 6.06 20.12 11.21
C HIS A 68 7.42 20.81 11.02
N PHE A 69 8.05 20.58 9.89
CA PHE A 69 9.30 21.26 9.57
C PHE A 69 9.13 22.77 9.72
N ASP A 70 10.13 23.44 10.33
CA ASP A 70 10.16 24.83 10.77
C ASP A 70 9.41 25.15 12.08
N MET A 71 8.89 24.14 12.80
CA MET A 71 8.31 24.33 14.13
C MET A 71 9.40 24.35 15.22
N PRO A 72 9.53 25.44 16.01
CA PRO A 72 10.46 25.47 17.15
C PRO A 72 10.04 24.50 18.27
N PRO A 73 10.96 23.98 19.11
CA PRO A 73 12.40 24.29 19.15
C PRO A 73 13.27 23.53 18.15
N GLU A 74 12.74 22.45 17.55
CA GLU A 74 13.43 21.66 16.55
C GLU A 74 12.81 21.88 15.18
N THR A 75 13.59 22.39 14.25
CA THR A 75 13.07 22.82 12.96
C THR A 75 13.31 21.82 11.83
N ASP A 76 14.10 20.77 12.06
CA ASP A 76 14.49 19.82 11.02
C ASP A 76 14.31 18.33 11.38
N GLN A 77 13.80 18.03 12.55
CA GLN A 77 13.39 16.71 13.03
C GLN A 77 14.48 15.61 12.92
N TYR A 78 15.76 15.99 12.92
CA TYR A 78 16.86 15.04 12.75
C TYR A 78 16.96 14.02 13.91
N HIS A 79 16.48 14.37 15.12
CA HIS A 79 16.46 13.46 16.27
C HIS A 79 15.66 12.19 15.97
N HIS A 80 14.53 12.33 15.31
CA HIS A 80 13.69 11.21 14.89
C HIS A 80 14.42 10.33 13.88
N VAL A 81 15.05 10.94 12.88
CA VAL A 81 15.84 10.25 11.87
C VAL A 81 16.95 9.42 12.50
N LEU A 82 17.70 10.01 13.44
CA LEU A 82 18.79 9.31 14.14
C LEU A 82 18.27 8.14 14.97
N ALA A 83 17.15 8.31 15.68
CA ALA A 83 16.53 7.24 16.47
C ALA A 83 16.03 6.09 15.59
N ILE A 84 15.39 6.38 14.44
CA ILE A 84 14.93 5.36 13.49
C ILE A 84 16.13 4.61 12.88
N ASN A 85 17.18 5.31 12.47
CA ASN A 85 18.38 4.69 11.94
C ASN A 85 19.06 3.78 12.98
N ALA A 86 19.19 4.25 14.23
CA ALA A 86 19.75 3.45 15.33
C ALA A 86 18.87 2.22 15.68
N LEU A 87 17.55 2.33 15.58
CA LEU A 87 16.66 1.17 15.71
C LEU A 87 16.93 0.14 14.60
N GLY A 88 17.13 0.60 13.38
CA GLY A 88 17.41 -0.27 12.24
C GLY A 88 18.74 -1.00 12.30
N GLU A 89 19.69 -0.54 13.13
CA GLU A 89 20.90 -1.32 13.45
C GLU A 89 20.61 -2.52 14.37
N ARG A 90 19.49 -2.48 15.12
CA ARG A 90 19.11 -3.52 16.09
C ARG A 90 18.06 -4.49 15.53
N MET A 91 17.30 -4.05 14.53
CA MET A 91 16.28 -4.87 13.88
C MET A 91 16.10 -4.48 12.42
N ARG A 92 15.60 -5.43 11.60
CA ARG A 92 15.27 -5.14 10.21
C ARG A 92 14.11 -4.14 10.14
N LEU A 93 14.30 -3.08 9.37
CA LEU A 93 13.25 -2.15 8.95
C LEU A 93 13.13 -2.19 7.41
N ASP A 94 11.90 -2.20 6.91
CA ASP A 94 11.60 -2.32 5.48
C ASP A 94 11.18 -0.98 4.85
N GLY A 95 10.88 0.04 5.66
CA GLY A 95 10.50 1.37 5.21
C GLY A 95 9.97 2.23 6.34
N VAL A 96 9.68 3.49 6.02
CA VAL A 96 9.09 4.49 6.92
C VAL A 96 7.88 5.11 6.24
N ILE A 97 6.76 5.19 6.95
CA ILE A 97 5.54 5.85 6.48
C ILE A 97 5.34 7.11 7.33
N LEU A 98 5.00 8.21 6.68
CA LEU A 98 4.76 9.49 7.33
C LEU A 98 3.28 9.82 7.26
N ALA A 99 2.60 9.87 8.40
CA ALA A 99 1.15 10.00 8.51
C ALA A 99 0.67 11.46 8.58
N GLY A 100 1.20 12.32 7.71
CA GLY A 100 0.76 13.70 7.51
C GLY A 100 1.48 14.74 8.35
N ASP A 101 1.15 16.00 8.07
CA ASP A 101 1.72 17.22 8.64
C ASP A 101 3.25 17.22 8.54
N LEU A 102 3.74 17.18 7.27
CA LEU A 102 5.16 17.22 6.99
C LEU A 102 5.74 18.62 7.20
N PHE A 103 4.98 19.63 6.78
CA PHE A 103 5.39 21.03 6.76
C PHE A 103 4.44 21.92 7.55
N ASP A 104 4.97 22.89 8.23
CA ASP A 104 4.17 23.94 8.87
C ASP A 104 3.94 25.12 7.92
N LYS A 105 4.89 25.33 7.00
CA LYS A 105 4.85 26.37 5.96
C LYS A 105 5.37 25.86 4.64
N SER A 106 4.97 26.53 3.56
CA SER A 106 5.47 26.27 2.21
C SER A 106 6.66 27.17 1.89
N ASP A 107 7.85 26.69 2.15
CA ASP A 107 9.12 27.38 1.86
C ASP A 107 10.07 26.39 1.17
N PRO A 108 10.68 26.75 0.03
CA PRO A 108 11.67 25.91 -0.66
C PRO A 108 12.83 25.43 0.25
N ARG A 109 13.24 26.25 1.21
CA ARG A 109 14.30 25.87 2.18
C ARG A 109 13.86 24.76 3.09
N ILE A 110 12.59 24.75 3.49
CA ILE A 110 12.00 23.72 4.34
C ILE A 110 11.92 22.41 3.56
N LEU A 111 11.52 22.46 2.30
CA LEU A 111 11.52 21.28 1.43
C LEU A 111 12.93 20.71 1.21
N ASP A 112 13.93 21.56 1.04
CA ASP A 112 15.31 21.11 0.92
C ASP A 112 15.81 20.46 2.21
N LEU A 113 15.43 20.97 3.37
CA LEU A 113 15.70 20.33 4.67
C LEU A 113 15.00 18.98 4.81
N TYR A 114 13.72 18.92 4.45
CA TYR A 114 12.98 17.68 4.45
C TYR A 114 13.68 16.63 3.58
N ARG A 115 14.06 16.96 2.36
CA ARG A 115 14.81 16.06 1.46
C ARG A 115 16.10 15.58 2.09
N GLN A 116 16.86 16.46 2.69
CA GLN A 116 18.12 16.12 3.38
C GLN A 116 17.93 15.19 4.56
N ARG A 117 16.75 15.15 5.20
CA ARG A 117 16.45 14.34 6.37
C ARG A 117 15.68 13.08 6.04
N TRP A 118 14.59 13.21 5.29
CA TRP A 118 13.57 12.17 5.11
C TRP A 118 13.55 11.51 3.74
N GLU A 119 14.31 11.97 2.76
CA GLU A 119 14.56 11.20 1.55
C GLU A 119 15.74 10.25 1.77
N ARG A 120 15.56 9.00 1.36
CA ARG A 120 16.53 7.93 1.60
C ARG A 120 17.94 8.29 1.09
N GLY A 121 18.93 8.14 1.97
CA GLY A 121 20.34 8.32 1.65
C GLY A 121 21.25 7.64 2.67
N ALA A 122 22.51 8.03 2.69
CA ALA A 122 23.53 7.47 3.58
C ALA A 122 24.21 8.55 4.45
N GLY A 123 23.65 9.77 4.47
CA GLY A 123 24.17 10.88 5.29
C GLY A 123 23.91 10.66 6.78
N TYR A 124 24.72 11.24 7.62
CA TYR A 124 24.62 11.07 9.10
C TYR A 124 23.23 11.41 9.67
N MET A 125 22.62 12.52 9.22
CA MET A 125 21.30 12.96 9.64
C MET A 125 20.24 12.68 8.58
N GLN A 126 20.42 11.69 7.75
CA GLN A 126 19.54 11.31 6.66
C GLN A 126 18.94 9.93 6.92
N ILE A 127 17.66 9.77 6.64
CA ILE A 127 16.98 8.49 6.78
C ILE A 127 17.59 7.43 5.85
N HIS A 128 17.85 6.23 6.36
CA HIS A 128 18.46 5.15 5.59
C HIS A 128 17.44 4.27 4.87
N TYR A 129 16.15 4.58 4.98
CA TYR A 129 15.03 3.78 4.48
C TYR A 129 14.22 4.56 3.46
N ASP A 130 13.48 3.84 2.60
CA ASP A 130 12.49 4.48 1.74
C ASP A 130 11.37 5.07 2.59
N THR A 131 10.98 6.31 2.29
CA THR A 131 9.87 6.99 2.94
C THR A 131 8.65 7.05 2.05
N TYR A 132 7.48 6.94 2.67
CA TYR A 132 6.17 6.96 2.04
C TYR A 132 5.32 8.04 2.71
N PRO A 133 5.40 9.31 2.23
CA PRO A 133 4.73 10.43 2.89
C PRO A 133 3.25 10.50 2.56
N THR A 134 2.43 10.86 3.56
CA THR A 134 1.08 11.40 3.36
C THR A 134 1.05 12.88 3.72
N PHE A 135 0.00 13.58 3.29
CA PHE A 135 -0.25 14.95 3.71
C PHE A 135 -1.25 15.01 4.85
N GLY A 136 -1.09 16.03 5.71
CA GLY A 136 -2.03 16.44 6.73
C GLY A 136 -2.60 17.84 6.46
N ASN A 137 -3.29 18.40 7.46
CA ASN A 137 -3.96 19.68 7.30
C ASN A 137 -3.00 20.87 7.19
N HIS A 138 -1.84 20.82 7.85
CA HIS A 138 -0.82 21.87 7.70
C HIS A 138 -0.16 21.86 6.31
N ASP A 139 -0.05 20.72 5.64
CA ASP A 139 0.44 20.65 4.27
C ASP A 139 -0.54 21.24 3.27
N ILE A 140 -1.85 21.07 3.50
CA ILE A 140 -2.92 21.53 2.63
C ILE A 140 -3.34 22.96 2.93
N SER A 141 -3.25 23.38 4.19
CA SER A 141 -3.54 24.74 4.62
C SER A 141 -2.35 25.36 5.38
N PRO A 142 -1.20 25.56 4.69
CA PRO A 142 0.00 26.06 5.34
C PRO A 142 -0.18 27.49 5.85
N GLU A 143 0.41 27.79 7.00
CA GLU A 143 0.31 29.09 7.65
C GLU A 143 1.22 30.15 7.01
N ASN A 144 0.99 30.51 5.75
CA ASN A 144 1.77 31.52 5.02
C ASN A 144 1.24 32.97 5.19
N GLY A 145 0.27 33.17 6.08
CA GLY A 145 -0.24 34.48 6.49
C GLY A 145 -1.56 34.92 5.81
N ARG A 146 -1.58 35.21 4.51
CA ARG A 146 -2.81 35.62 3.82
C ARG A 146 -3.50 34.44 3.10
N PRO A 147 -4.84 34.42 2.95
CA PRO A 147 -5.55 33.31 2.29
C PRO A 147 -5.03 33.01 0.88
N GLU A 148 -4.66 34.02 0.11
CA GLU A 148 -4.07 33.82 -1.23
C GLU A 148 -2.69 33.15 -1.16
N GLN A 149 -1.86 33.54 -0.18
CA GLN A 149 -0.55 32.92 0.04
C GLN A 149 -0.68 31.48 0.53
N ASN A 150 -1.70 31.19 1.37
CA ASN A 150 -1.99 29.82 1.80
C ASN A 150 -2.40 28.94 0.62
N ARG A 151 -3.23 29.43 -0.31
CA ARG A 151 -3.59 28.70 -1.52
C ARG A 151 -2.36 28.41 -2.40
N ILE A 152 -1.50 29.41 -2.62
CA ILE A 152 -0.24 29.22 -3.38
C ILE A 152 0.66 28.21 -2.68
N GLY A 153 0.74 28.28 -1.34
CA GLY A 153 1.50 27.34 -0.54
C GLY A 153 0.97 25.89 -0.66
N MET A 154 -0.35 25.72 -0.61
CA MET A 154 -0.98 24.42 -0.86
C MET A 154 -0.61 23.86 -2.23
N GLU A 155 -0.76 24.66 -3.30
CA GLU A 155 -0.42 24.25 -4.67
C GLU A 155 1.06 23.85 -4.77
N PHE A 156 1.93 24.55 -4.08
CA PHE A 156 3.35 24.25 -4.03
C PHE A 156 3.64 22.92 -3.32
N ASN A 157 3.03 22.67 -2.15
CA ASN A 157 3.18 21.42 -1.41
C ASN A 157 2.62 20.23 -2.19
N LEU A 158 1.46 20.37 -2.82
CA LEU A 158 0.86 19.34 -3.67
C LEU A 158 1.76 19.01 -4.87
N HIS A 159 2.34 20.02 -5.51
CA HIS A 159 3.30 19.81 -6.62
C HIS A 159 4.55 19.07 -6.16
N TYR A 160 5.01 19.36 -4.94
CA TYR A 160 6.14 18.65 -4.34
C TYR A 160 5.79 17.17 -4.07
N LEU A 161 4.62 16.90 -3.49
CA LEU A 161 4.16 15.51 -3.30
C LEU A 161 4.03 14.76 -4.63
N ASP A 162 3.52 15.39 -5.69
CA ASP A 162 3.49 14.80 -7.03
C ASP A 162 4.87 14.35 -7.50
N SER A 163 5.89 15.17 -7.26
CA SER A 163 7.28 14.86 -7.62
C SER A 163 7.79 13.63 -6.86
N ILE A 164 7.57 13.55 -5.54
CA ILE A 164 7.94 12.38 -4.72
C ILE A 164 7.21 11.12 -5.21
N LEU A 165 5.89 11.21 -5.41
CA LEU A 165 5.10 10.06 -5.86
C LEU A 165 5.50 9.58 -7.26
N LEU A 166 5.90 10.50 -8.13
CA LEU A 166 6.42 10.17 -9.45
C LEU A 166 7.76 9.41 -9.33
N ASP A 167 8.65 9.86 -8.47
CA ASP A 167 9.95 9.21 -8.23
C ASP A 167 9.75 7.81 -7.63
N LEU A 168 8.89 7.66 -6.64
CA LEU A 168 8.52 6.35 -6.06
C LEU A 168 7.90 5.42 -7.11
N LYS A 169 7.06 5.96 -8.00
CA LYS A 169 6.46 5.19 -9.08
C LYS A 169 7.50 4.73 -10.11
N ASN A 170 8.39 5.62 -10.53
CA ASN A 170 9.46 5.32 -11.48
C ASN A 170 10.44 4.29 -10.91
N ALA A 171 10.66 4.32 -9.60
CA ALA A 171 11.44 3.31 -8.87
C ALA A 171 10.70 1.98 -8.64
N GLY A 172 9.44 1.85 -9.11
CA GLY A 172 8.62 0.64 -8.94
C GLY A 172 8.17 0.39 -7.49
N ARG A 173 8.17 1.43 -6.65
CA ARG A 173 7.88 1.35 -5.21
C ARG A 173 6.41 1.45 -4.89
N ILE A 174 5.60 2.07 -5.74
CA ILE A 174 4.15 2.20 -5.57
C ILE A 174 3.38 1.45 -6.64
N LYS A 175 2.20 0.96 -6.28
CA LYS A 175 1.33 0.15 -7.15
C LYS A 175 0.32 1.00 -7.90
N ASN A 176 -0.30 1.94 -7.21
CA ASN A 176 -1.43 2.69 -7.72
C ASN A 176 -1.45 4.10 -7.12
N ILE A 177 -1.96 5.07 -7.86
CA ILE A 177 -2.09 6.47 -7.43
C ILE A 177 -3.44 7.02 -7.86
N HIS A 178 -4.14 7.67 -6.94
CA HIS A 178 -5.28 8.55 -7.23
C HIS A 178 -4.76 9.97 -7.45
N ARG A 179 -4.72 10.42 -8.70
CA ARG A 179 -4.04 11.67 -9.06
C ARG A 179 -4.66 12.92 -8.44
N SER A 180 -5.98 12.95 -8.23
CA SER A 180 -6.66 14.11 -7.67
C SER A 180 -6.35 14.30 -6.19
N SER A 181 -6.42 13.23 -5.38
CA SER A 181 -6.16 13.29 -3.94
C SER A 181 -4.72 12.95 -3.54
N HIS A 182 -3.87 12.54 -4.48
CA HIS A 182 -2.53 12.01 -4.21
C HIS A 182 -2.50 10.75 -3.33
N SER A 183 -3.66 10.14 -3.05
CA SER A 183 -3.70 8.84 -2.38
C SER A 183 -3.00 7.78 -3.20
N TYR A 184 -2.29 6.87 -2.55
CA TYR A 184 -1.52 5.85 -3.25
C TYR A 184 -1.41 4.56 -2.44
N SER A 185 -1.02 3.48 -3.11
CA SER A 185 -0.80 2.19 -2.47
C SER A 185 0.51 1.54 -2.89
N PHE A 186 1.04 0.66 -2.03
CA PHE A 186 2.26 -0.08 -2.27
C PHE A 186 2.28 -1.40 -1.49
N ASP A 187 3.21 -2.29 -1.83
CA ASP A 187 3.39 -3.56 -1.14
C ASP A 187 4.78 -3.66 -0.52
N ILE A 188 4.86 -4.06 0.75
CA ILE A 188 6.10 -4.45 1.42
C ILE A 188 5.91 -5.80 2.10
N GLY A 189 6.79 -6.76 1.81
CA GLY A 189 6.82 -8.04 2.51
C GLY A 189 5.52 -8.87 2.44
N GLY A 190 4.70 -8.69 1.40
CA GLY A 190 3.41 -9.38 1.26
C GLY A 190 2.25 -8.69 1.99
N VAL A 191 2.45 -7.49 2.49
CA VAL A 191 1.44 -6.61 3.10
C VAL A 191 1.10 -5.51 2.10
N HIS A 192 -0.18 -5.17 1.98
CA HIS A 192 -0.66 -4.07 1.15
C HIS A 192 -0.91 -2.83 1.99
N PHE A 193 -0.28 -1.71 1.63
CA PHE A 193 -0.39 -0.42 2.31
C PHE A 193 -1.19 0.55 1.45
N VAL A 194 -2.12 1.27 2.08
CA VAL A 194 -2.90 2.33 1.46
C VAL A 194 -2.70 3.63 2.22
N CYS A 195 -2.17 4.65 1.55
CA CYS A 195 -2.01 6.00 2.07
C CYS A 195 -3.15 6.88 1.58
N GLY A 196 -4.09 7.21 2.48
CA GLY A 196 -5.33 7.94 2.21
C GLY A 196 -5.20 9.45 2.24
N GLN A 197 -4.01 10.00 2.47
CA GLN A 197 -3.72 11.42 2.62
C GLN A 197 -4.41 12.03 3.85
N LEU A 198 -5.03 13.23 3.72
CA LEU A 198 -5.71 13.90 4.82
C LEU A 198 -6.76 13.02 5.47
N ALA A 199 -7.74 12.59 4.70
CA ALA A 199 -8.79 11.66 5.11
C ALA A 199 -9.47 11.00 3.90
N ALA A 200 -10.02 9.81 4.11
CA ALA A 200 -10.84 9.15 3.11
C ALA A 200 -12.13 9.94 2.82
N GLY A 201 -12.41 10.18 1.54
CA GLY A 201 -13.60 10.90 1.12
C GLY A 201 -13.50 12.42 1.24
N ASP A 202 -12.34 12.97 1.64
CA ASP A 202 -12.12 14.41 1.67
C ASP A 202 -12.26 15.01 0.26
N THR A 203 -12.92 16.20 0.20
CA THR A 203 -13.13 16.97 -1.04
C THR A 203 -12.70 18.43 -0.88
N THR A 204 -11.96 18.76 0.16
CA THR A 204 -11.54 20.12 0.47
C THR A 204 -10.59 20.67 -0.60
N TYR A 205 -9.71 19.81 -1.11
CA TYR A 205 -8.68 20.19 -2.09
C TYR A 205 -8.63 19.27 -3.31
N CYS A 206 -9.45 18.21 -3.36
CA CYS A 206 -9.38 17.17 -4.37
C CYS A 206 -10.75 16.53 -4.63
N GLU A 207 -10.82 15.59 -5.57
CA GLU A 207 -11.95 14.67 -5.68
C GLU A 207 -11.87 13.57 -4.64
N SER A 208 -13.03 13.10 -4.15
CA SER A 208 -13.09 12.00 -3.17
C SER A 208 -12.32 10.77 -3.67
N ASN A 209 -11.46 10.24 -2.80
CA ASN A 209 -10.70 9.02 -3.07
C ASN A 209 -11.44 7.72 -2.70
N MET A 210 -12.67 7.79 -2.19
CA MET A 210 -13.39 6.65 -1.62
C MET A 210 -13.57 5.49 -2.61
N GLN A 211 -14.01 5.80 -3.83
CA GLN A 211 -14.17 4.80 -4.88
C GLN A 211 -12.82 4.20 -5.30
N TRP A 212 -11.78 5.03 -5.36
CA TRP A 212 -10.43 4.57 -5.68
C TRP A 212 -9.90 3.59 -4.61
N ILE A 213 -10.15 3.85 -3.31
CA ILE A 213 -9.78 2.93 -2.21
C ILE A 213 -10.45 1.58 -2.42
N ALA A 214 -11.76 1.56 -2.72
CA ALA A 214 -12.48 0.32 -2.97
C ALA A 214 -11.92 -0.47 -4.18
N ASP A 215 -11.59 0.22 -5.26
CA ASP A 215 -11.05 -0.38 -6.48
C ASP A 215 -9.62 -0.88 -6.28
N ASP A 216 -8.81 -0.15 -5.53
CA ASP A 216 -7.43 -0.51 -5.19
C ASP A 216 -7.39 -1.79 -4.36
N LEU A 217 -8.15 -1.85 -3.28
CA LEU A 217 -8.24 -3.02 -2.42
C LEU A 217 -8.80 -4.24 -3.16
N ARG A 218 -9.83 -4.05 -4.00
CA ARG A 218 -10.35 -5.13 -4.84
C ARG A 218 -9.30 -5.69 -5.77
N LYS A 219 -8.43 -4.84 -6.31
CA LYS A 219 -7.39 -5.24 -7.25
C LYS A 219 -6.18 -5.87 -6.59
N TYR A 220 -5.74 -5.35 -5.44
CA TYR A 220 -4.45 -5.70 -4.87
C TYR A 220 -4.51 -6.47 -3.55
N ALA A 221 -5.68 -6.51 -2.86
CA ALA A 221 -5.83 -7.17 -1.57
C ALA A 221 -6.92 -8.27 -1.54
N ALA A 222 -7.59 -8.55 -2.67
CA ALA A 222 -8.62 -9.60 -2.77
C ALA A 222 -8.09 -11.02 -2.47
N ASP A 223 -6.79 -11.21 -2.44
CA ASP A 223 -6.14 -12.48 -2.11
C ASP A 223 -6.05 -12.76 -0.61
N GLY A 224 -6.58 -11.87 0.25
CA GLY A 224 -6.61 -12.00 1.72
C GLY A 224 -5.30 -11.61 2.41
N ARG A 225 -4.35 -10.99 1.69
CA ARG A 225 -3.15 -10.42 2.32
C ARG A 225 -3.50 -9.36 3.35
N PRO A 226 -2.65 -9.13 4.37
CA PRO A 226 -2.87 -8.06 5.32
C PRO A 226 -2.91 -6.70 4.62
N VAL A 227 -3.84 -5.85 5.05
CA VAL A 227 -4.00 -4.46 4.63
C VAL A 227 -3.63 -3.55 5.80
N VAL A 228 -2.84 -2.54 5.53
CA VAL A 228 -2.54 -1.45 6.47
C VAL A 228 -3.02 -0.15 5.85
N TYR A 229 -3.86 0.58 6.56
CA TYR A 229 -4.38 1.86 6.13
C TYR A 229 -3.76 3.00 6.93
N VAL A 230 -3.34 4.07 6.25
CA VAL A 230 -2.72 5.24 6.86
C VAL A 230 -3.35 6.49 6.29
N GLN A 231 -3.77 7.40 7.14
CA GLN A 231 -4.22 8.75 6.79
C GLN A 231 -3.86 9.72 7.93
N HIS A 232 -4.11 11.01 7.77
CA HIS A 232 -3.76 11.99 8.79
C HIS A 232 -4.85 12.14 9.85
N TYR A 233 -6.10 12.45 9.48
CA TYR A 233 -7.20 12.61 10.42
C TYR A 233 -7.61 11.29 11.07
N GLY A 234 -7.80 11.33 12.40
CA GLY A 234 -8.22 10.21 13.23
C GLY A 234 -9.66 10.32 13.74
N PHE A 235 -9.88 9.78 14.93
CA PHE A 235 -11.19 9.75 15.60
C PHE A 235 -11.24 10.70 16.83
N ASP A 236 -10.35 11.67 16.86
CA ASP A 236 -10.33 12.72 17.86
C ASP A 236 -11.43 13.76 17.59
N LYS A 237 -11.70 14.60 18.61
CA LYS A 237 -12.79 15.58 18.55
C LYS A 237 -12.62 16.65 17.47
N TRP A 238 -11.37 17.00 17.11
CA TRP A 238 -11.13 18.02 16.09
C TRP A 238 -11.29 17.43 14.69
N ALA A 239 -10.72 16.25 14.42
CA ALA A 239 -10.91 15.57 13.15
C ALA A 239 -12.40 15.27 12.87
N LEU A 240 -13.22 15.06 13.89
CA LEU A 240 -14.67 14.86 13.75
C LEU A 240 -15.40 16.05 13.09
N GLU A 241 -14.85 17.24 13.11
CA GLU A 241 -15.43 18.43 12.46
C GLU A 241 -15.20 18.41 10.94
N TRP A 242 -14.13 17.79 10.46
CA TRP A 242 -13.71 17.82 9.06
C TRP A 242 -13.80 16.47 8.36
N TRP A 243 -13.77 15.37 9.09
CA TRP A 243 -13.96 14.01 8.59
C TRP A 243 -15.24 13.43 9.17
N THR A 244 -16.31 13.45 8.37
CA THR A 244 -17.67 13.15 8.84
C THR A 244 -17.88 11.68 9.22
N GLU A 245 -18.87 11.40 10.07
CA GLU A 245 -19.24 10.03 10.43
C GLU A 245 -19.70 9.22 9.21
N GLU A 246 -20.31 9.85 8.22
CA GLU A 246 -20.68 9.19 6.96
C GLU A 246 -19.45 8.70 6.20
N GLN A 247 -18.43 9.55 6.06
CA GLN A 247 -17.17 9.18 5.42
C GLN A 247 -16.44 8.08 6.17
N ARG A 248 -16.44 8.10 7.51
CA ARG A 248 -15.87 7.04 8.36
C ARG A 248 -16.58 5.72 8.16
N THR A 249 -17.90 5.74 8.22
CA THR A 249 -18.74 4.55 8.01
C THR A 249 -18.46 3.96 6.62
N GLN A 250 -18.47 4.78 5.58
CA GLN A 250 -18.21 4.35 4.21
C GLN A 250 -16.80 3.73 4.06
N LEU A 251 -15.78 4.34 4.64
CA LEU A 251 -14.42 3.80 4.62
C LEU A 251 -14.37 2.42 5.28
N PHE A 252 -14.94 2.28 6.48
CA PHE A 252 -14.89 1.01 7.20
C PHE A 252 -15.76 -0.06 6.54
N ASP A 253 -16.87 0.28 5.90
CA ASP A 253 -17.65 -0.65 5.07
C ASP A 253 -16.82 -1.22 3.91
N ILE A 254 -15.84 -0.46 3.41
CA ILE A 254 -14.88 -0.92 2.41
C ILE A 254 -13.79 -1.77 3.07
N LEU A 255 -13.11 -1.26 4.11
CA LEU A 255 -11.95 -1.90 4.73
C LEU A 255 -12.28 -3.25 5.36
N GLU A 256 -13.45 -3.38 5.98
CA GLU A 256 -13.90 -4.62 6.66
C GLU A 256 -14.17 -5.79 5.71
N GLN A 257 -14.24 -5.55 4.40
CA GLN A 257 -14.30 -6.61 3.39
C GLN A 257 -12.94 -7.29 3.17
N TYR A 258 -11.87 -6.74 3.74
CA TYR A 258 -10.50 -7.19 3.56
C TYR A 258 -9.85 -7.53 4.91
N ASN A 259 -8.63 -8.06 4.87
CA ASN A 259 -7.87 -8.40 6.08
C ASN A 259 -7.18 -7.14 6.63
N LEU A 260 -7.95 -6.21 7.21
CA LEU A 260 -7.43 -5.00 7.84
C LEU A 260 -6.58 -5.38 9.06
N ALA A 261 -5.26 -5.25 8.94
CA ALA A 261 -4.28 -5.61 9.95
C ALA A 261 -3.98 -4.47 10.92
N ALA A 262 -3.95 -3.22 10.43
CA ALA A 262 -3.71 -2.03 11.25
C ALA A 262 -4.24 -0.77 10.54
N PHE A 263 -4.54 0.25 11.35
CA PHE A 263 -4.96 1.59 10.91
C PHE A 263 -4.16 2.63 11.72
N PHE A 264 -3.48 3.55 11.01
CA PHE A 264 -2.66 4.58 11.62
C PHE A 264 -3.12 5.98 11.23
N VAL A 265 -3.02 6.90 12.18
CA VAL A 265 -3.37 8.33 12.01
C VAL A 265 -2.37 9.22 12.74
N GLY A 266 -2.23 10.49 12.29
CA GLY A 266 -1.48 11.56 12.94
C GLY A 266 -2.39 12.57 13.64
N HIS A 267 -2.07 13.86 13.56
CA HIS A 267 -2.91 15.02 13.88
C HIS A 267 -2.96 15.47 15.35
N THR A 268 -3.05 14.58 16.32
CA THR A 268 -3.27 15.00 17.72
C THR A 268 -2.01 15.20 18.52
N HIS A 269 -0.85 14.85 17.97
CA HIS A 269 0.45 14.91 18.66
C HIS A 269 0.49 14.10 19.97
N GLU A 270 -0.28 13.00 20.02
CA GLU A 270 -0.36 12.12 21.18
C GLU A 270 -0.23 10.66 20.76
N ALA A 271 0.57 9.87 21.47
CA ALA A 271 0.63 8.43 21.31
C ALA A 271 -0.53 7.76 22.04
N SER A 272 -1.59 7.37 21.32
CA SER A 272 -2.77 6.74 21.91
C SER A 272 -3.38 5.64 21.03
N ILE A 273 -4.30 4.86 21.58
CA ILE A 273 -5.09 3.89 20.86
C ILE A 273 -6.56 4.26 20.97
N GLN A 274 -7.16 4.57 19.83
CA GLN A 274 -8.59 4.80 19.71
C GLN A 274 -9.27 3.53 19.18
N HIS A 275 -10.60 3.45 19.30
CA HIS A 275 -11.35 2.29 18.83
C HIS A 275 -12.54 2.75 17.98
N TYR A 276 -12.69 2.15 16.82
CA TYR A 276 -13.86 2.36 15.96
C TYR A 276 -14.30 1.01 15.35
N ARG A 277 -15.60 0.67 15.49
CA ARG A 277 -16.21 -0.58 15.01
C ARG A 277 -15.42 -1.85 15.40
N GLY A 278 -14.79 -1.84 16.58
CA GLY A 278 -13.98 -2.97 17.07
C GLY A 278 -12.52 -2.99 16.59
N HIS A 279 -12.14 -2.10 15.69
CA HIS A 279 -10.76 -1.96 15.24
C HIS A 279 -9.96 -1.01 16.13
N LYS A 280 -8.67 -1.32 16.30
CA LYS A 280 -7.72 -0.41 16.93
C LYS A 280 -7.22 0.59 15.91
N ILE A 281 -7.29 1.87 16.27
CA ILE A 281 -6.74 2.98 15.50
C ILE A 281 -5.52 3.48 16.26
N HIS A 282 -4.36 3.35 15.67
CA HIS A 282 -3.09 3.77 16.27
C HIS A 282 -2.85 5.24 15.96
N GLN A 283 -3.05 6.08 16.97
CA GLN A 283 -2.69 7.48 16.93
C GLN A 283 -1.17 7.59 17.11
N VAL A 284 -0.48 8.15 16.14
CA VAL A 284 0.97 8.36 16.15
C VAL A 284 1.27 9.74 16.69
N ASN A 285 2.26 9.84 17.54
CA ASN A 285 2.70 11.11 18.11
C ASN A 285 3.53 11.93 17.11
N ASN A 286 3.73 13.19 17.41
CA ASN A 286 4.57 14.11 16.65
C ASN A 286 6.05 13.69 16.62
N ALA A 287 6.75 14.14 15.58
CA ALA A 287 8.16 13.85 15.39
C ALA A 287 9.10 14.90 15.99
N TRP A 288 8.63 16.08 16.34
CA TRP A 288 9.47 17.07 17.02
C TRP A 288 9.39 16.90 18.54
N ARG A 289 10.43 17.34 19.24
CA ARG A 289 10.42 17.44 20.68
C ARG A 289 9.90 18.82 21.08
N ASP A 290 8.79 18.84 21.77
CA ASP A 290 8.32 20.04 22.46
C ASP A 290 9.00 20.24 23.83
N SER A 291 8.55 21.23 24.63
CA SER A 291 9.04 21.44 25.98
C SER A 291 8.88 20.23 26.90
N ASP A 292 7.95 19.34 26.58
CA ASP A 292 7.59 18.12 27.32
C ASP A 292 8.35 16.88 26.86
N GLY A 293 9.05 16.98 25.73
CA GLY A 293 10.02 16.00 25.26
C GLY A 293 9.44 14.69 24.72
N ASN A 294 8.21 14.70 24.23
CA ASN A 294 7.42 13.49 23.97
C ASN A 294 7.43 12.95 22.52
N ALA A 295 8.39 13.34 21.68
CA ALA A 295 8.47 12.82 20.32
C ALA A 295 8.54 11.28 20.30
N SER A 296 7.70 10.63 19.48
CA SER A 296 7.71 9.18 19.38
C SER A 296 7.23 8.69 18.02
N PHE A 297 7.55 7.45 17.67
CA PHE A 297 7.10 6.76 16.46
C PHE A 297 6.64 5.35 16.78
N ASP A 298 5.81 4.80 15.90
CA ASP A 298 5.36 3.41 15.99
C ASP A 298 6.18 2.50 15.08
N VAL A 299 6.29 1.25 15.48
CA VAL A 299 6.86 0.17 14.66
C VAL A 299 5.83 -0.92 14.48
N LEU A 300 5.31 -1.04 13.28
CA LEU A 300 4.43 -2.13 12.89
C LEU A 300 5.29 -3.34 12.47
N THR A 301 5.02 -4.49 13.07
CA THR A 301 5.60 -5.77 12.64
C THR A 301 4.49 -6.76 12.29
N ILE A 302 4.54 -7.31 11.07
CA ILE A 302 3.65 -8.37 10.61
C ILE A 302 4.50 -9.58 10.25
N LYS A 303 4.25 -10.73 10.94
CA LYS A 303 4.89 -12.02 10.66
C LYS A 303 3.82 -13.10 10.56
N GLY A 304 3.53 -13.53 9.35
CA GLY A 304 2.40 -14.41 9.07
C GLY A 304 1.08 -13.76 9.51
N LYS A 305 0.40 -14.36 10.48
CA LYS A 305 -0.85 -13.84 11.06
C LYS A 305 -0.64 -12.94 12.28
N LYS A 306 0.59 -12.84 12.78
CA LYS A 306 0.89 -12.04 13.98
C LYS A 306 1.12 -10.60 13.58
N VAL A 307 0.36 -9.69 14.17
CA VAL A 307 0.49 -8.23 14.03
C VAL A 307 0.86 -7.67 15.40
N SER A 308 1.86 -6.83 15.46
CA SER A 308 2.23 -6.05 16.66
C SER A 308 2.60 -4.63 16.28
N VAL A 309 2.24 -3.69 17.15
CA VAL A 309 2.63 -2.29 17.07
C VAL A 309 3.30 -1.94 18.38
N ASP A 310 4.54 -1.48 18.29
CA ASP A 310 5.35 -1.05 19.40
C ASP A 310 5.65 0.45 19.25
N THR A 311 5.57 1.21 20.32
CA THR A 311 5.86 2.66 20.33
C THR A 311 7.24 2.91 20.92
N TYR A 312 8.01 3.77 20.27
CA TYR A 312 9.34 4.17 20.71
C TYR A 312 9.41 5.68 20.88
N GLU A 313 9.75 6.11 22.09
CA GLU A 313 9.98 7.51 22.43
C GLU A 313 11.43 7.89 22.10
N VAL A 314 11.62 9.07 21.51
CA VAL A 314 12.94 9.64 21.21
C VAL A 314 13.46 10.37 22.44
N ILE A 315 14.59 9.91 22.98
CA ILE A 315 15.15 10.42 24.24
C ILE A 315 15.95 11.71 24.03
N ASP A 316 16.79 11.73 22.99
CA ASP A 316 17.70 12.84 22.73
C ASP A 316 18.10 12.95 21.25
N GLY A 317 18.92 13.94 20.93
CA GLY A 317 19.48 14.17 19.59
C GLY A 317 20.64 13.27 19.18
N ASN A 318 20.94 12.21 19.94
CA ASN A 318 22.04 11.27 19.66
C ASN A 318 21.53 9.91 19.13
N GLY A 319 20.24 9.81 18.81
CA GLY A 319 19.62 8.58 18.35
C GLY A 319 19.23 7.62 19.46
N ASN A 320 19.18 8.07 20.72
CA ASN A 320 18.70 7.27 21.83
C ASN A 320 17.16 7.24 21.82
N PHE A 321 16.64 6.05 22.08
CA PHE A 321 15.20 5.81 22.15
C PHE A 321 14.87 4.74 23.17
N GLN A 322 13.63 4.73 23.63
CA GLN A 322 13.10 3.68 24.51
C GLN A 322 11.72 3.22 24.05
N LYS A 323 11.41 1.94 24.27
CA LYS A 323 10.07 1.42 24.04
C LYS A 323 9.15 1.86 25.18
N VAL A 324 7.97 2.34 24.81
CA VAL A 324 6.94 2.81 25.75
C VAL A 324 5.59 2.14 25.45
N GLU A 325 4.70 2.13 26.42
CA GLU A 325 3.33 1.66 26.24
C GLU A 325 2.42 2.83 25.88
N LYS A 326 1.58 2.65 24.84
CA LYS A 326 0.50 3.61 24.52
C LYS A 326 -0.59 3.55 25.57
N LYS A 327 -1.10 4.71 25.91
CA LYS A 327 -2.25 4.90 26.79
C LYS A 327 -3.58 4.64 26.08
#